data_1d464fac0e7827c85e93e2ab49fb8db6
#
_entry.id   1d464fac0e7827c85e93e2ab49fb8db6
#
_cell.length_a   1.000
_cell.length_b   1.000
_cell.length_c   1.000
_cell.angle_alpha   90.00
_cell.angle_beta   90.00
_cell.angle_gamma   90.00
#
_symmetry.space_group_name_H-M   'P 1'
#
loop_
_entity.id
_entity.type
_entity.pdbx_description
1 polymer ?
#
loop_
_entity_poly.entity_id
_entity_poly.type
_entity_poly.pdbx_seq_one_letter_code
_entity_poly.pdbx_strand_id
1 'polypeptide(L)' 'MTESMIDYNKVKQQLGTVVVDNHSNEFVVYDFKIGCAAYQLWDKKEQQYCYTDYNAFNTFYQQISG' A
#
# COMPACT_ATOMS: atom_id res chain seq x y z
N MET A 1 3.89 -10.84 -22.24
CA MET A 1 3.61 -10.66 -21.54
C MET A 1 3.98 -9.86 -20.88
N THR A 2 3.58 -9.34 -20.52
CA THR A 2 4.12 -8.52 -19.90
C THR A 2 3.90 -8.53 -18.63
N GLU A 3 4.63 -8.57 -17.76
CA GLU A 3 4.36 -8.50 -16.51
C GLU A 3 4.37 -7.19 -16.08
N SER A 4 3.62 -6.84 -15.08
CA SER A 4 3.55 -5.54 -14.56
C SER A 4 4.84 -5.16 -14.03
N MET A 5 5.30 -3.99 -14.35
CA MET A 5 6.50 -3.46 -13.81
C MET A 5 6.20 -2.62 -12.63
N ILE A 6 6.92 -2.85 -11.55
CA ILE A 6 6.73 -2.07 -10.34
C ILE A 6 7.45 -0.74 -10.48
N ASP A 7 6.72 0.33 -10.28
CA ASP A 7 7.32 1.66 -10.31
C ASP A 7 7.85 1.99 -8.92
N TYR A 8 9.15 1.79 -8.73
CA TYR A 8 9.75 1.98 -7.42
C TYR A 8 9.80 3.45 -6.99
N ASN A 9 9.75 4.38 -7.93
CA ASN A 9 9.64 5.78 -7.56
C ASN A 9 8.29 6.06 -6.91
N LYS A 10 7.24 5.45 -7.45
CA LYS A 10 5.92 5.57 -6.87
C LYS A 10 5.86 4.90 -5.51
N VAL A 11 6.51 3.74 -5.38
CA VAL A 11 6.57 3.06 -4.09
C VAL A 11 7.20 3.96 -3.05
N LYS A 12 8.32 4.60 -3.37
CA LYS A 12 8.98 5.48 -2.42
C LYS A 12 8.09 6.64 -2.01
N GLN A 13 7.32 7.17 -2.94
CA GLN A 13 6.42 8.28 -2.63
C GLN A 13 5.25 7.85 -1.76
N GLN A 14 4.88 6.59 -1.82
CA GLN A 14 3.76 6.09 -1.05
C GLN A 14 4.16 5.76 0.40
N LEU A 15 5.42 5.48 0.65
CA LEU A 15 5.84 5.10 2.00
C LEU A 15 5.60 6.25 2.97
N GLY A 16 4.99 5.94 4.10
CA GLY A 16 4.68 6.92 5.13
C GLY A 16 3.39 7.70 4.90
N THR A 17 2.69 7.45 3.80
CA THR A 17 1.43 8.14 3.54
C THR A 17 0.27 7.37 4.14
N VAL A 18 -0.89 8.03 4.22
CA VAL A 18 -2.11 7.40 4.71
C VAL A 18 -3.01 7.11 3.53
N VAL A 19 -3.52 5.89 3.47
CA VAL A 19 -4.42 5.46 2.41
C VAL A 19 -5.70 4.90 3.02
N VAL A 20 -6.76 4.83 2.23
CA VAL A 20 -8.02 4.24 2.66
C VAL A 20 -8.42 3.14 1.70
N ASP A 21 -9.12 2.15 2.21
CA ASP A 21 -9.65 1.08 1.38
C ASP A 21 -11.09 1.40 0.98
N ASN A 22 -11.80 0.43 0.40
CA ASN A 22 -13.16 0.63 -0.05
C ASN A 22 -14.14 0.88 1.07
N HIS A 23 -13.77 0.58 2.30
CA HIS A 23 -14.64 0.77 3.45
C HIS A 23 -14.24 1.99 4.26
N SER A 24 -13.38 2.83 3.72
CA SER A 24 -12.89 4.04 4.39
C SER A 24 -12.04 3.76 5.63
N ASN A 25 -11.48 2.57 5.72
CA ASN A 25 -10.55 2.28 6.80
C ASN A 25 -9.19 2.87 6.45
N GLU A 26 -8.54 3.50 7.42
CA GLU A 26 -7.26 4.15 7.18
C GLU A 26 -6.10 3.26 7.53
N PHE A 27 -5.09 3.31 6.68
CA PHE A 27 -3.86 2.54 6.86
C PHE A 27 -2.67 3.45 6.60
N VAL A 28 -1.59 3.23 7.33
CA VAL A 28 -0.33 3.93 7.05
C VAL A 28 0.55 2.98 6.26
N VAL A 29 1.09 3.45 5.16
CA VAL A 29 1.98 2.63 4.33
C VAL A 29 3.33 2.58 5.01
N TYR A 30 3.65 1.43 5.60
CA TYR A 30 4.82 1.28 6.44
C TYR A 30 6.06 0.89 5.65
N ASP A 31 5.95 -0.07 4.76
CA ASP A 31 7.10 -0.61 4.05
C ASP A 31 6.65 -1.31 2.77
N PHE A 32 7.60 -1.58 1.91
CA PHE A 32 7.35 -2.34 0.70
C PHE A 32 8.34 -3.49 0.67
N LYS A 33 7.82 -4.72 0.61
CA LYS A 33 8.65 -5.93 0.61
C LYS A 33 8.95 -6.35 -0.81
N ILE A 34 10.15 -6.08 -1.26
CA ILE A 34 10.54 -6.33 -2.63
C ILE A 34 10.42 -7.81 -2.99
N GLY A 35 10.81 -8.68 -2.09
CA GLY A 35 10.80 -10.11 -2.39
C GLY A 35 9.46 -10.68 -2.75
N CYS A 36 8.38 -10.13 -2.21
CA CYS A 36 7.04 -10.60 -2.52
C CYS A 36 6.18 -9.52 -3.17
N ALA A 37 6.79 -8.41 -3.55
CA ALA A 37 6.08 -7.31 -4.21
C ALA A 37 4.82 -6.92 -3.46
N ALA A 38 4.93 -6.73 -2.15
CA ALA A 38 3.78 -6.45 -1.31
C ALA A 38 4.07 -5.27 -0.38
N TYR A 39 3.02 -4.50 -0.13
CA TYR A 39 3.11 -3.42 0.83
C TYR A 39 2.77 -3.94 2.22
N GLN A 40 3.47 -3.42 3.21
CA GLN A 40 3.13 -3.64 4.61
C GLN A 40 2.43 -2.40 5.10
N LEU A 41 1.22 -2.56 5.59
CA LEU A 41 0.39 -1.45 6.03
C LEU A 41 0.13 -1.55 7.52
N TRP A 42 0.02 -0.41 8.17
CA TRP A 42 -0.40 -0.37 9.56
C TRP A 42 -1.88 -0.03 9.60
N ASP A 43 -2.68 -0.95 10.11
CA ASP A 43 -4.13 -0.74 10.23
C ASP A 43 -4.38 0.07 11.50
N LYS A 44 -4.79 1.31 11.32
CA LYS A 44 -4.98 2.21 12.45
C LYS A 44 -6.12 1.77 13.36
N LYS A 45 -7.15 1.15 12.79
CA LYS A 45 -8.29 0.73 13.57
C LYS A 45 -7.99 -0.51 14.39
N GLU A 46 -7.41 -1.52 13.76
CA GLU A 46 -7.12 -2.78 14.43
C GLU A 46 -5.77 -2.77 15.14
N GLN A 47 -4.96 -1.75 14.87
CA GLN A 47 -3.64 -1.59 15.48
C GLN A 47 -2.78 -2.81 15.23
N GLN A 48 -2.71 -3.21 13.99
CA GLN A 48 -1.87 -4.33 13.60
C GLN A 48 -1.41 -4.14 12.16
N TYR A 49 -0.34 -4.84 11.80
CA TYR A 49 0.16 -4.79 10.43
C TYR A 49 -0.62 -5.75 9.56
N CYS A 50 -0.76 -5.39 8.31
CA CYS A 50 -1.31 -6.29 7.30
C CYS A 50 -0.54 -6.08 6.01
N TYR A 51 -0.75 -6.97 5.06
CA TYR A 51 -0.02 -6.95 3.81
C TYR A 51 -0.98 -6.96 2.64
N THR A 52 -0.62 -6.26 1.57
CA THR A 52 -1.39 -6.31 0.34
C THR A 52 -0.41 -6.27 -0.81
N ASP A 53 -0.65 -7.02 -1.88
CA ASP A 53 0.30 -7.03 -2.97
C ASP A 53 0.23 -5.71 -3.75
N TYR A 54 1.22 -5.49 -4.60
CA TYR A 54 1.37 -4.24 -5.32
C TYR A 54 0.12 -3.92 -6.15
N ASN A 55 -0.41 -4.90 -6.88
CA ASN A 55 -1.56 -4.68 -7.73
C ASN A 55 -2.83 -4.41 -6.94
N ALA A 56 -3.05 -5.16 -5.88
CA ALA A 56 -4.21 -4.96 -5.02
C ALA A 56 -4.15 -3.60 -4.34
N PHE A 57 -2.96 -3.19 -3.91
CA PHE A 57 -2.81 -1.89 -3.28
C PHE A 57 -3.21 -0.78 -4.25
N ASN A 58 -2.73 -0.84 -5.48
CA ASN A 58 -3.03 0.20 -6.45
C ASN A 58 -4.49 0.18 -6.90
N THR A 59 -5.15 -0.96 -6.77
CA THR A 59 -6.54 -1.11 -7.19
C THR A 59 -7.52 -0.69 -6.09
N PHE A 60 -7.26 -1.10 -4.85
CA PHE A 60 -8.26 -0.98 -3.80
C PHE A 60 -7.97 0.10 -2.76
N TYR A 61 -6.81 0.70 -2.79
CA TYR A 61 -6.45 1.72 -1.80
C TYR A 61 -6.20 3.05 -2.47
N GLN A 62 -6.58 4.14 -1.80
CA GLN A 62 -6.38 5.47 -2.33
C GLN A 62 -5.69 6.33 -1.29
N GLN A 63 -4.78 7.17 -1.75
CA GLN A 63 -4.10 8.09 -0.85
C GLN A 63 -5.05 9.23 -0.50
N ILE A 64 -5.24 9.48 0.78
CA ILE A 64 -6.18 10.50 1.19
C ILE A 64 -5.52 11.83 1.45
N SER A 65 -4.24 11.88 1.57
CA SER A 65 -3.66 13.09 1.88
C SER A 65 -3.00 13.63 0.75
N GLY A 66 -3.21 14.77 0.47
CA GLY A 66 -2.58 15.47 -0.59
C GLY A 66 -1.14 15.80 -0.29
#